data_479667a98835905f71dea0f4c9310903
#
_entry.id   479667a98835905f71dea0f4c9310903
#
_cell.length_a   1.000
_cell.length_b   1.000
_cell.length_c   1.000
_cell.angle_alpha   90.00
_cell.angle_beta   90.00
_cell.angle_gamma   90.00
#
_symmetry.space_group_name_H-M   'P 1'
#
loop_
_entity.id
_entity.type
_entity.pdbx_description
1 polymer ?
#
loop_
_entity_poly.entity_id
_entity_poly.type
_entity_poly.pdbx_seq_one_letter_code
_entity_poly.pdbx_strand_id
1 'polypeptide(L)'
;MRLLLLSCLGLLIFLGLWEAVPRLGLVNSAMLPGPSAIPPAFLKEVASGAWLTSVTSSLSHYITGLSVGTGLGVALGIVTGMYRSAEGFTAWIVRVLRPIPGLAWVPFAIIWFGVSTPAAVFIIAVGVFWIVYFAAHGAVRAVDRDLVEVAEAFGFHSGLRRLQKILLPAAAPGILVGLRTALGQAWMAVVAAEIFGVSGLGQRMMQASSLLATDVVVVYMLTMAALYGLFDTAFVTLQGWLLRWKA
;
A
#
# COMPACT_ATOMS: atom_id res chain seq x y z
N MET A 1 -1.28 -19.60 -24.11
CA MET A 1 -0.58 -19.02 -25.28
C MET A 1 -1.35 -17.87 -25.92
N ARG A 2 -2.62 -18.05 -26.38
CA ARG A 2 -3.44 -16.98 -27.00
C ARG A 2 -3.62 -15.74 -26.14
N LEU A 3 -3.90 -15.88 -24.83
CA LEU A 3 -4.08 -14.74 -23.92
C LEU A 3 -2.79 -13.92 -23.72
N LEU A 4 -1.64 -14.59 -23.64
CA LEU A 4 -0.34 -13.90 -23.54
C LEU A 4 -0.05 -13.11 -24.83
N LEU A 5 -0.31 -13.68 -25.99
CA LEU A 5 -0.14 -12.98 -27.27
C LEU A 5 -1.05 -11.75 -27.38
N LEU A 6 -2.31 -11.86 -26.95
CA LEU A 6 -3.23 -10.71 -26.92
C LEU A 6 -2.77 -9.62 -25.95
N SER A 7 -2.27 -10.00 -24.76
CA SER A 7 -1.73 -9.04 -23.80
C SER A 7 -0.48 -8.33 -24.31
N CYS A 8 0.44 -9.06 -24.95
CA CYS A 8 1.62 -8.46 -25.57
C CYS A 8 1.24 -7.53 -26.74
N LEU A 9 0.29 -7.93 -27.59
CA LEU A 9 -0.20 -7.12 -28.69
C LEU A 9 -0.85 -5.83 -28.17
N GLY A 10 -1.70 -5.91 -27.14
CA GLY A 10 -2.31 -4.74 -26.49
C GLY A 10 -1.28 -3.78 -25.94
N LEU A 11 -0.24 -4.29 -25.27
CA LEU A 11 0.84 -3.47 -24.75
C LEU A 11 1.64 -2.78 -25.88
N LEU A 12 1.94 -3.50 -26.95
CA LEU A 12 2.65 -2.93 -28.11
C LEU A 12 1.83 -1.84 -28.80
N ILE A 13 0.53 -2.05 -28.97
CA ILE A 13 -0.37 -1.04 -29.54
C ILE A 13 -0.40 0.20 -28.62
N PHE A 14 -0.55 0.01 -27.31
CA PHE A 14 -0.55 1.11 -26.35
C PHE A 14 0.75 1.92 -26.41
N LEU A 15 1.91 1.26 -26.37
CA LEU A 15 3.22 1.93 -26.45
C LEU A 15 3.43 2.61 -27.81
N GLY A 16 2.97 1.99 -28.90
CA GLY A 16 3.02 2.59 -30.24
C GLY A 16 2.16 3.84 -30.35
N LEU A 17 0.94 3.81 -29.83
CA LEU A 17 0.06 4.99 -29.82
C LEU A 17 0.65 6.09 -28.92
N TRP A 18 1.16 5.75 -27.76
CA TRP A 18 1.81 6.72 -26.87
C TRP A 18 3.02 7.37 -27.55
N GLU A 19 3.89 6.62 -28.20
CA GLU A 19 5.04 7.15 -28.94
C GLU A 19 4.63 8.03 -30.12
N ALA A 20 3.55 7.66 -30.84
CA ALA A 20 3.07 8.40 -32.00
C ALA A 20 2.55 9.81 -31.65
N VAL A 21 1.90 9.98 -30.51
CA VAL A 21 1.28 11.26 -30.11
C VAL A 21 2.29 12.42 -30.06
N PRO A 22 3.42 12.34 -29.34
CA PRO A 22 4.41 13.41 -29.33
C PRO A 22 5.18 13.49 -30.66
N ARG A 23 5.44 12.37 -31.36
CA ARG A 23 6.15 12.40 -32.66
C ARG A 23 5.36 13.07 -33.78
N LEU A 24 4.04 12.95 -33.77
CA LEU A 24 3.14 13.61 -34.72
C LEU A 24 2.90 15.09 -34.36
N GLY A 25 3.48 15.58 -33.27
CA GLY A 25 3.30 16.96 -32.81
C GLY A 25 1.91 17.28 -32.27
N LEU A 26 1.11 16.24 -31.95
CA LEU A 26 -0.23 16.42 -31.38
C LEU A 26 -0.18 16.99 -29.95
N VAL A 27 0.88 16.68 -29.22
CA VAL A 27 1.18 17.20 -27.88
C VAL A 27 2.68 17.54 -27.83
N ASN A 28 3.01 18.62 -27.11
CA ASN A 28 4.41 18.97 -26.89
C ASN A 28 5.12 17.85 -26.11
N SER A 29 6.30 17.43 -26.58
CA SER A 29 7.11 16.40 -25.96
C SER A 29 7.54 16.73 -24.52
N ALA A 30 7.60 18.03 -24.16
CA ALA A 30 7.83 18.48 -22.79
C ALA A 30 6.61 18.22 -21.88
N MET A 31 5.39 18.07 -22.42
CA MET A 31 4.19 17.73 -21.67
C MET A 31 3.93 16.23 -21.62
N LEU A 32 4.15 15.55 -22.76
CA LEU A 32 3.99 14.10 -22.88
C LEU A 32 5.21 13.50 -23.57
N PRO A 33 6.21 13.01 -22.80
CA PRO A 33 7.37 12.35 -23.39
C PRO A 33 6.95 11.01 -23.99
N GLY A 34 7.53 10.67 -25.15
CA GLY A 34 7.36 9.32 -25.72
C GLY A 34 8.08 8.25 -24.89
N PRO A 35 7.62 6.99 -24.94
CA PRO A 35 8.33 5.87 -24.32
C PRO A 35 9.83 5.80 -24.60
N SER A 36 10.26 6.22 -25.77
CA SER A 36 11.69 6.24 -26.18
C SER A 36 12.55 7.24 -25.36
N ALA A 37 11.94 8.26 -24.72
CA ALA A 37 12.65 9.23 -23.88
C ALA A 37 12.91 8.70 -22.46
N ILE A 38 12.18 7.66 -22.01
CA ILE A 38 12.22 7.17 -20.63
C ILE A 38 13.56 6.48 -20.29
N PRO A 39 14.11 5.55 -21.11
CA PRO A 39 15.35 4.86 -20.76
C PRO A 39 16.56 5.81 -20.58
N PRO A 40 16.80 6.82 -21.47
CA PRO A 40 17.86 7.80 -21.24
C PRO A 40 17.67 8.61 -19.95
N ALA A 41 16.43 9.04 -19.64
CA ALA A 41 16.12 9.75 -18.41
C ALA A 41 16.39 8.87 -17.17
N PHE A 42 15.99 7.61 -17.21
CA PHE A 42 16.27 6.64 -16.13
C PHE A 42 17.78 6.46 -15.92
N LEU A 43 18.56 6.25 -16.96
CA LEU A 43 20.02 6.10 -16.86
C LEU A 43 20.68 7.33 -16.25
N LYS A 44 20.21 8.52 -16.60
CA LYS A 44 20.70 9.78 -16.02
C LYS A 44 20.41 9.89 -14.53
N GLU A 45 19.18 9.56 -14.09
CA GLU A 45 18.79 9.56 -12.68
C GLU A 45 19.56 8.52 -11.87
N VAL A 46 19.83 7.34 -12.44
CA VAL A 46 20.68 6.31 -11.82
C VAL A 46 22.13 6.77 -11.72
N ALA A 47 22.70 7.32 -12.78
CA ALA A 47 24.09 7.79 -12.82
C ALA A 47 24.33 8.95 -11.82
N SER A 48 23.33 9.80 -11.59
CA SER A 48 23.41 10.88 -10.60
C SER A 48 23.26 10.39 -9.15
N GLY A 49 22.86 9.14 -8.92
CA GLY A 49 22.51 8.59 -7.61
C GLY A 49 21.13 9.03 -7.08
N ALA A 50 20.46 9.96 -7.74
CA ALA A 50 19.17 10.50 -7.28
C ALA A 50 18.08 9.43 -7.22
N TRP A 51 18.08 8.53 -8.22
CA TRP A 51 17.11 7.42 -8.25
C TRP A 51 17.26 6.50 -7.02
N LEU A 52 18.46 6.04 -6.73
CA LEU A 52 18.71 5.12 -5.61
C LEU A 52 18.38 5.76 -4.26
N THR A 53 18.77 7.02 -4.07
CA THR A 53 18.47 7.78 -2.84
C THR A 53 16.96 7.92 -2.64
N SER A 54 16.22 8.27 -3.69
CA SER A 54 14.76 8.42 -3.63
C SER A 54 14.06 7.10 -3.37
N VAL A 55 14.48 6.01 -4.03
CA VAL A 55 13.93 4.66 -3.82
C VAL A 55 14.14 4.20 -2.38
N THR A 56 15.36 4.32 -1.85
CA THR A 56 15.66 3.87 -0.47
C THR A 56 14.88 4.66 0.57
N SER A 57 14.74 5.99 0.38
CA SER A 57 13.91 6.83 1.27
C SER A 57 12.45 6.39 1.25
N SER A 58 11.84 6.29 0.06
CA SER A 58 10.43 5.87 -0.05
C SER A 58 10.18 4.46 0.48
N LEU A 59 11.11 3.53 0.26
CA LEU A 59 11.02 2.17 0.81
C LEU A 59 11.06 2.18 2.34
N SER A 60 11.89 3.02 2.95
CA SER A 60 11.93 3.15 4.41
C SER A 60 10.61 3.68 4.96
N HIS A 61 10.02 4.71 4.34
CA HIS A 61 8.71 5.25 4.69
C HIS A 61 7.60 4.21 4.52
N TYR A 62 7.61 3.54 3.35
CA TYR A 62 6.63 2.51 3.01
C TYR A 62 6.62 1.37 4.01
N ILE A 63 7.80 0.75 4.25
CA ILE A 63 7.92 -0.42 5.13
C ILE A 63 7.56 -0.03 6.56
N THR A 64 8.09 1.09 7.06
CA THR A 64 7.83 1.52 8.44
C THR A 64 6.36 1.90 8.64
N GLY A 65 5.80 2.74 7.76
CA GLY A 65 4.40 3.18 7.84
C GLY A 65 3.41 2.02 7.67
N LEU A 66 3.66 1.13 6.71
CA LEU A 66 2.87 -0.09 6.51
C LEU A 66 2.92 -1.00 7.75
N SER A 67 4.10 -1.21 8.32
CA SER A 67 4.26 -2.06 9.52
C SER A 67 3.52 -1.49 10.73
N VAL A 68 3.63 -0.19 10.98
CA VAL A 68 2.94 0.47 12.09
C VAL A 68 1.43 0.45 11.88
N GLY A 69 0.95 0.88 10.71
CA GLY A 69 -0.49 0.92 10.40
C GLY A 69 -1.13 -0.47 10.41
N THR A 70 -0.43 -1.47 9.86
CA THR A 70 -0.86 -2.87 9.87
C THR A 70 -0.87 -3.44 11.27
N GLY A 71 0.20 -3.27 12.05
CA GLY A 71 0.30 -3.80 13.41
C GLY A 71 -0.83 -3.27 14.30
N LEU A 72 -1.06 -1.96 14.29
CA LEU A 72 -2.14 -1.33 15.05
C LEU A 72 -3.53 -1.74 14.52
N GLY A 73 -3.70 -1.77 13.19
CA GLY A 73 -4.96 -2.16 12.56
C GLY A 73 -5.36 -3.60 12.85
N VAL A 74 -4.42 -4.56 12.73
CA VAL A 74 -4.65 -5.97 13.07
C VAL A 74 -4.95 -6.11 14.56
N ALA A 75 -4.13 -5.53 15.43
CA ALA A 75 -4.30 -5.66 16.87
C ALA A 75 -5.67 -5.14 17.33
N LEU A 76 -6.02 -3.91 16.94
CA LEU A 76 -7.30 -3.30 17.33
C LEU A 76 -8.48 -4.00 16.66
N GLY A 77 -8.35 -4.40 15.39
CA GLY A 77 -9.37 -5.14 14.64
C GLY A 77 -9.69 -6.50 15.28
N ILE A 78 -8.67 -7.24 15.71
CA ILE A 78 -8.85 -8.50 16.44
C ILE A 78 -9.53 -8.27 17.78
N VAL A 79 -9.07 -7.30 18.58
CA VAL A 79 -9.64 -7.00 19.89
C VAL A 79 -11.12 -6.64 19.77
N THR A 80 -11.47 -5.75 18.86
CA THR A 80 -12.86 -5.32 18.64
C THR A 80 -13.73 -6.42 17.98
N GLY A 81 -13.10 -7.30 17.18
CA GLY A 81 -13.78 -8.47 16.61
C GLY A 81 -14.12 -9.53 17.66
N MET A 82 -13.23 -9.72 18.66
CA MET A 82 -13.42 -10.68 19.74
C MET A 82 -14.36 -10.19 20.86
N TYR A 83 -14.25 -8.92 21.24
CA TYR A 83 -14.92 -8.38 22.42
C TYR A 83 -15.92 -7.29 22.05
N ARG A 84 -17.23 -7.56 22.25
CA ARG A 84 -18.32 -6.58 22.04
C ARG A 84 -18.16 -5.30 22.85
N SER A 85 -17.59 -5.40 24.06
CA SER A 85 -17.30 -4.25 24.91
C SER A 85 -16.26 -3.31 24.29
N ALA A 86 -15.19 -3.85 23.70
CA ALA A 86 -14.17 -3.09 22.99
C ALA A 86 -14.74 -2.44 21.72
N GLU A 87 -15.58 -3.18 20.99
CA GLU A 87 -16.30 -2.63 19.83
C GLU A 87 -17.20 -1.47 20.24
N GLY A 88 -18.03 -1.64 21.28
CA GLY A 88 -18.90 -0.58 21.79
C GLY A 88 -18.12 0.65 22.26
N PHE A 89 -17.00 0.45 22.97
CA PHE A 89 -16.14 1.55 23.43
C PHE A 89 -15.53 2.35 22.28
N THR A 90 -15.12 1.69 21.21
CA THR A 90 -14.48 2.33 20.05
C THR A 90 -15.46 2.81 18.98
N ALA A 91 -16.74 2.39 19.04
CA ALA A 91 -17.72 2.58 17.97
C ALA A 91 -17.86 4.05 17.49
N TRP A 92 -17.96 5.00 18.43
CA TRP A 92 -18.07 6.41 18.07
C TRP A 92 -16.77 6.98 17.51
N ILE A 93 -15.61 6.58 18.02
CA ILE A 93 -14.30 6.99 17.52
C ILE A 93 -14.13 6.52 16.08
N VAL A 94 -14.42 5.24 15.83
CA VAL A 94 -14.38 4.65 14.48
C VAL A 94 -15.33 5.36 13.54
N ARG A 95 -16.57 5.64 13.98
CA ARG A 95 -17.61 6.29 13.18
C ARG A 95 -17.20 7.69 12.75
N VAL A 96 -16.52 8.45 13.60
CA VAL A 96 -16.09 9.83 13.33
C VAL A 96 -14.80 9.87 12.52
N LEU A 97 -13.81 9.03 12.85
CA LEU A 97 -12.48 9.11 12.23
C LEU A 97 -12.39 8.37 10.88
N ARG A 98 -13.16 7.30 10.69
CA ARG A 98 -13.14 6.50 9.46
C ARG A 98 -13.34 7.29 8.16
N PRO A 99 -14.32 8.22 8.06
CA PRO A 99 -14.55 8.95 6.82
C PRO A 99 -13.47 9.99 6.50
N ILE A 100 -12.54 10.26 7.43
CA ILE A 100 -11.45 11.21 7.20
C ILE A 100 -10.40 10.55 6.32
N PRO A 101 -10.18 11.04 5.06
CA PRO A 101 -9.18 10.46 4.18
C PRO A 101 -7.77 10.67 4.74
N GLY A 102 -6.87 9.70 4.52
CA GLY A 102 -5.48 9.77 5.02
C GLY A 102 -4.75 11.05 4.61
N LEU A 103 -5.03 11.58 3.42
CA LEU A 103 -4.50 12.87 2.92
C LEU A 103 -4.89 14.07 3.79
N ALA A 104 -6.06 14.04 4.42
CA ALA A 104 -6.50 15.14 5.28
C ALA A 104 -5.66 15.28 6.56
N TRP A 105 -4.86 14.25 6.90
CA TRP A 105 -3.95 14.26 8.03
C TRP A 105 -2.59 14.91 7.74
N VAL A 106 -2.28 15.21 6.47
CA VAL A 106 -0.99 15.80 6.06
C VAL A 106 -0.69 17.10 6.80
N PRO A 107 -1.61 18.09 6.91
CA PRO A 107 -1.32 19.32 7.66
C PRO A 107 -0.98 19.05 9.13
N PHE A 108 -1.70 18.12 9.77
CA PHE A 108 -1.41 17.73 11.17
C PHE A 108 -0.06 17.04 11.30
N ALA A 109 0.26 16.13 10.37
CA ALA A 109 1.55 15.46 10.36
C ALA A 109 2.71 16.46 10.26
N ILE A 110 2.58 17.47 9.40
CA ILE A 110 3.59 18.52 9.26
C ILE A 110 3.70 19.40 10.51
N ILE A 111 2.57 19.75 11.13
CA ILE A 111 2.56 20.55 12.35
C ILE A 111 3.20 19.79 13.54
N TRP A 112 2.92 18.48 13.66
CA TRP A 112 3.39 17.67 14.79
C TRP A 112 4.83 17.18 14.63
N PHE A 113 5.22 16.81 13.43
CA PHE A 113 6.50 16.13 13.16
C PHE A 113 7.43 16.94 12.24
N GLY A 114 6.96 18.07 11.71
CA GLY A 114 7.69 18.79 10.67
C GLY A 114 7.69 18.03 9.34
N VAL A 115 8.47 18.52 8.36
CA VAL A 115 8.70 17.82 7.08
C VAL A 115 9.79 16.78 7.32
N SER A 116 9.40 15.57 7.66
CA SER A 116 10.31 14.54 8.19
C SER A 116 9.82 13.12 7.90
N THR A 117 10.69 12.13 8.05
CA THR A 117 10.35 10.70 7.99
C THR A 117 9.20 10.31 8.94
N PRO A 118 9.16 10.75 10.23
CA PRO A 118 8.01 10.48 11.09
C PRO A 118 6.68 11.00 10.55
N ALA A 119 6.65 12.17 9.89
CA ALA A 119 5.43 12.67 9.25
C ALA A 119 4.95 11.74 8.13
N ALA A 120 5.86 11.28 7.27
CA ALA A 120 5.53 10.33 6.21
C ALA A 120 5.02 9.00 6.80
N VAL A 121 5.71 8.44 7.78
CA VAL A 121 5.30 7.22 8.49
C VAL A 121 3.90 7.35 9.09
N PHE A 122 3.60 8.49 9.73
CA PHE A 122 2.27 8.74 10.30
C PHE A 122 1.17 8.77 9.24
N ILE A 123 1.38 9.49 8.12
CA ILE A 123 0.40 9.58 7.03
C ILE A 123 0.12 8.20 6.42
N ILE A 124 1.18 7.42 6.17
CA ILE A 124 1.05 6.06 5.63
C ILE A 124 0.34 5.16 6.62
N ALA A 125 0.73 5.20 7.89
CA ALA A 125 0.13 4.38 8.95
C ALA A 125 -1.37 4.65 9.10
N VAL A 126 -1.81 5.90 9.12
CA VAL A 126 -3.24 6.27 9.19
C VAL A 126 -3.98 5.80 7.94
N GLY A 127 -3.39 5.96 6.74
CA GLY A 127 -3.99 5.52 5.48
C GLY A 127 -4.23 4.00 5.42
N VAL A 128 -3.31 3.21 5.98
CA VAL A 128 -3.36 1.74 6.01
C VAL A 128 -4.22 1.21 7.16
N PHE A 129 -4.19 1.88 8.30
CA PHE A 129 -4.80 1.43 9.55
C PHE A 129 -6.28 1.01 9.39
N TRP A 130 -7.10 1.86 8.79
CA TRP A 130 -8.54 1.58 8.67
C TRP A 130 -8.85 0.39 7.78
N ILE A 131 -8.11 0.20 6.70
CA ILE A 131 -8.29 -0.95 5.79
C ILE A 131 -8.02 -2.24 6.55
N VAL A 132 -6.88 -2.29 7.25
CA VAL A 132 -6.45 -3.48 7.98
C VAL A 132 -7.33 -3.72 9.21
N TYR A 133 -7.71 -2.65 9.92
CA TYR A 133 -8.65 -2.73 11.05
C TYR A 133 -9.96 -3.41 10.66
N PHE A 134 -10.62 -2.93 9.59
CA PHE A 134 -11.90 -3.52 9.17
C PHE A 134 -11.75 -4.92 8.61
N ALA A 135 -10.66 -5.21 7.91
CA ALA A 135 -10.38 -6.56 7.44
C ALA A 135 -10.19 -7.54 8.60
N ALA A 136 -9.40 -7.17 9.60
CA ALA A 136 -9.14 -7.99 10.77
C ALA A 136 -10.41 -8.15 11.64
N HIS A 137 -11.13 -7.06 11.92
CA HIS A 137 -12.39 -7.08 12.64
C HIS A 137 -13.43 -7.99 11.96
N GLY A 138 -13.64 -7.79 10.65
CA GLY A 138 -14.60 -8.58 9.88
C GLY A 138 -14.20 -10.05 9.78
N ALA A 139 -12.91 -10.34 9.56
CA ALA A 139 -12.41 -11.71 9.48
C ALA A 139 -12.58 -12.48 10.79
N VAL A 140 -12.34 -11.84 11.94
CA VAL A 140 -12.56 -12.46 13.27
C VAL A 140 -14.05 -12.72 13.51
N ARG A 141 -14.91 -11.79 13.14
CA ARG A 141 -16.38 -11.96 13.30
C ARG A 141 -17.00 -12.95 12.34
N ALA A 142 -16.36 -13.20 11.22
CA ALA A 142 -16.80 -14.19 10.24
C ALA A 142 -16.40 -15.63 10.59
N VAL A 143 -15.64 -15.85 11.66
CA VAL A 143 -15.29 -17.19 12.12
C VAL A 143 -16.56 -17.90 12.60
N ASP A 144 -16.75 -19.12 12.12
CA ASP A 144 -17.92 -19.95 12.44
C ASP A 144 -18.04 -20.18 13.96
N ARG A 145 -19.24 -20.00 14.48
CA ARG A 145 -19.54 -20.21 15.89
C ARG A 145 -19.41 -21.68 16.29
N ASP A 146 -19.79 -22.58 15.42
CA ASP A 146 -19.68 -24.02 15.67
C ASP A 146 -18.22 -24.43 15.89
N LEU A 147 -17.30 -23.83 15.11
CA LEU A 147 -15.85 -24.02 15.31
C LEU A 147 -15.39 -23.53 16.69
N VAL A 148 -15.94 -22.42 17.17
CA VAL A 148 -15.61 -21.87 18.49
C VAL A 148 -16.17 -22.75 19.60
N GLU A 149 -17.41 -23.22 19.47
CA GLU A 149 -18.07 -24.11 20.45
C GLU A 149 -17.36 -25.45 20.55
N VAL A 150 -17.00 -26.07 19.42
CA VAL A 150 -16.18 -27.29 19.38
C VAL A 150 -14.84 -27.08 20.10
N ALA A 151 -14.17 -25.95 19.81
CA ALA A 151 -12.91 -25.63 20.46
C ALA A 151 -13.04 -25.47 21.98
N GLU A 152 -14.12 -24.87 22.46
CA GLU A 152 -14.42 -24.76 23.89
C GLU A 152 -14.64 -26.13 24.51
N ALA A 153 -15.34 -27.06 23.85
CA ALA A 153 -15.52 -28.43 24.30
C ALA A 153 -14.19 -29.21 24.45
N PHE A 154 -13.20 -28.86 23.62
CA PHE A 154 -11.84 -29.41 23.71
C PHE A 154 -10.92 -28.64 24.68
N GLY A 155 -11.44 -27.75 25.52
CA GLY A 155 -10.71 -27.06 26.59
C GLY A 155 -10.01 -25.76 26.18
N PHE A 156 -10.28 -25.21 24.98
CA PHE A 156 -9.77 -23.90 24.55
C PHE A 156 -10.61 -22.73 25.08
N HIS A 157 -10.85 -22.70 26.39
CA HIS A 157 -11.68 -21.68 27.05
C HIS A 157 -10.96 -20.33 27.22
N SER A 158 -9.61 -20.29 27.29
CA SER A 158 -8.87 -19.03 27.51
C SER A 158 -8.84 -18.17 26.25
N GLY A 159 -9.09 -16.86 26.41
CA GLY A 159 -9.11 -15.91 25.29
C GLY A 159 -7.85 -15.94 24.42
N LEU A 160 -6.64 -16.03 25.03
CA LEU A 160 -5.40 -16.07 24.31
C LEU A 160 -5.17 -17.40 23.56
N ARG A 161 -5.45 -18.54 24.19
CA ARG A 161 -5.32 -19.86 23.54
C ARG A 161 -6.31 -20.00 22.39
N ARG A 162 -7.57 -19.58 22.61
CA ARG A 162 -8.60 -19.53 21.57
C ARG A 162 -8.19 -18.62 20.41
N LEU A 163 -7.64 -17.44 20.71
CA LEU A 163 -7.13 -16.54 19.69
C LEU A 163 -6.06 -17.21 18.83
N GLN A 164 -5.01 -17.74 19.43
CA GLN A 164 -3.84 -18.26 18.71
C GLN A 164 -4.12 -19.57 17.95
N LYS A 165 -4.92 -20.47 18.51
CA LYS A 165 -5.11 -21.81 17.96
C LYS A 165 -6.34 -21.93 17.04
N ILE A 166 -7.33 -21.06 17.19
CA ILE A 166 -8.60 -21.14 16.49
C ILE A 166 -8.86 -19.87 15.67
N LEU A 167 -9.00 -18.71 16.34
CA LEU A 167 -9.47 -17.51 15.67
C LEU A 167 -8.47 -16.96 14.65
N LEU A 168 -7.18 -16.88 15.00
CA LEU A 168 -6.15 -16.37 14.07
C LEU A 168 -5.98 -17.26 12.84
N PRO A 169 -5.84 -18.60 12.94
CA PRO A 169 -5.79 -19.45 11.76
C PRO A 169 -7.06 -19.36 10.90
N ALA A 170 -8.24 -19.32 11.52
CA ALA A 170 -9.52 -19.21 10.79
C ALA A 170 -9.70 -17.84 10.13
N ALA A 171 -9.32 -16.75 10.79
CA ALA A 171 -9.42 -15.38 10.29
C ALA A 171 -8.26 -14.98 9.34
N ALA A 172 -7.14 -15.70 9.37
CA ALA A 172 -5.94 -15.34 8.60
C ALA A 172 -6.19 -15.07 7.10
N PRO A 173 -6.99 -15.86 6.38
CA PRO A 173 -7.25 -15.58 4.97
C PRO A 173 -7.90 -14.20 4.75
N GLY A 174 -8.87 -13.83 5.58
CA GLY A 174 -9.55 -12.52 5.50
C GLY A 174 -8.62 -11.37 5.86
N ILE A 175 -7.79 -11.54 6.89
CA ILE A 175 -6.78 -10.56 7.29
C ILE A 175 -5.77 -10.34 6.16
N LEU A 176 -5.27 -11.41 5.55
CA LEU A 176 -4.30 -11.35 4.45
C LEU A 176 -4.87 -10.65 3.21
N VAL A 177 -6.16 -10.81 2.90
CA VAL A 177 -6.83 -10.06 1.82
C VAL A 177 -6.80 -8.56 2.13
N GLY A 178 -7.12 -8.17 3.37
CA GLY A 178 -7.03 -6.77 3.80
C GLY A 178 -5.61 -6.21 3.74
N LEU A 179 -4.61 -7.00 4.16
CA LEU A 179 -3.20 -6.65 4.06
C LEU A 179 -2.77 -6.41 2.62
N ARG A 180 -3.18 -7.25 1.69
CA ARG A 180 -2.90 -7.04 0.26
C ARG A 180 -3.48 -5.73 -0.24
N THR A 181 -4.72 -5.41 0.12
CA THR A 181 -5.33 -4.11 -0.23
C THR A 181 -4.54 -2.95 0.37
N ALA A 182 -4.07 -3.09 1.59
CA ALA A 182 -3.26 -2.10 2.29
C ALA A 182 -1.91 -1.82 1.62
N LEU A 183 -1.28 -2.81 0.96
CA LEU A 183 -0.04 -2.62 0.20
C LEU A 183 -0.20 -1.54 -0.88
N GLY A 184 -1.27 -1.60 -1.67
CA GLY A 184 -1.55 -0.59 -2.71
C GLY A 184 -1.88 0.78 -2.12
N GLN A 185 -2.69 0.81 -1.06
CA GLN A 185 -3.02 2.06 -0.38
C GLN A 185 -1.80 2.73 0.25
N ALA A 186 -0.87 1.95 0.79
CA ALA A 186 0.37 2.46 1.35
C ALA A 186 1.21 3.22 0.31
N TRP A 187 1.32 2.73 -0.92
CA TRP A 187 2.02 3.44 -2.00
C TRP A 187 1.38 4.78 -2.34
N MET A 188 0.04 4.87 -2.39
CA MET A 188 -0.66 6.15 -2.58
C MET A 188 -0.34 7.13 -1.44
N ALA A 189 -0.29 6.63 -0.21
CA ALA A 189 0.03 7.44 0.96
C ALA A 189 1.49 7.90 0.98
N VAL A 190 2.45 7.07 0.51
CA VAL A 190 3.87 7.45 0.34
C VAL A 190 3.99 8.65 -0.59
N VAL A 191 3.41 8.55 -1.79
CA VAL A 191 3.45 9.65 -2.77
C VAL A 191 2.86 10.92 -2.16
N ALA A 192 1.72 10.80 -1.49
CA ALA A 192 1.06 11.91 -0.84
C ALA A 192 1.94 12.58 0.22
N ALA A 193 2.60 11.81 1.08
CA ALA A 193 3.48 12.33 2.11
C ALA A 193 4.71 13.03 1.52
N GLU A 194 5.29 12.47 0.47
CA GLU A 194 6.55 12.94 -0.14
C GLU A 194 6.37 14.16 -1.04
N ILE A 195 5.20 14.34 -1.67
CA ILE A 195 4.88 15.56 -2.45
C ILE A 195 4.98 16.82 -1.59
N PHE A 196 4.69 16.72 -0.30
CA PHE A 196 4.77 17.85 0.63
C PHE A 196 6.20 18.11 1.19
N GLY A 197 7.22 17.55 0.56
CA GLY A 197 8.62 17.93 0.81
C GLY A 197 9.44 16.89 1.58
N VAL A 198 8.83 15.77 2.01
CA VAL A 198 9.60 14.66 2.58
C VAL A 198 10.39 13.96 1.47
N SER A 199 11.69 13.71 1.70
CA SER A 199 12.58 13.11 0.69
C SER A 199 12.07 11.75 0.21
N GLY A 200 12.06 11.53 -1.11
CA GLY A 200 11.62 10.28 -1.71
C GLY A 200 11.22 10.42 -3.18
N LEU A 201 10.59 9.37 -3.72
CA LEU A 201 10.14 9.33 -5.12
C LEU A 201 9.11 10.43 -5.42
N GLY A 202 8.18 10.69 -4.49
CA GLY A 202 7.15 11.72 -4.64
C GLY A 202 7.74 13.13 -4.67
N GLN A 203 8.71 13.44 -3.80
CA GLN A 203 9.41 14.72 -3.81
C GLN A 203 10.17 14.91 -5.11
N ARG A 204 10.89 13.88 -5.58
CA ARG A 204 11.65 13.96 -6.83
C ARG A 204 10.73 14.16 -8.04
N MET A 205 9.58 13.49 -8.07
CA MET A 205 8.55 13.75 -9.09
C MET A 205 8.08 15.19 -9.08
N MET A 206 7.83 15.77 -7.91
CA MET A 206 7.40 17.17 -7.80
C MET A 206 8.48 18.15 -8.27
N GLN A 207 9.74 17.89 -7.92
CA GLN A 207 10.89 18.67 -8.41
C GLN A 207 11.02 18.59 -9.94
N ALA A 208 10.93 17.37 -10.51
CA ALA A 208 10.98 17.17 -11.95
C ALA A 208 9.82 17.86 -12.66
N SER A 209 8.63 17.78 -12.10
CA SER A 209 7.43 18.45 -12.62
C SER A 209 7.59 19.98 -12.66
N SER A 210 8.15 20.58 -11.61
CA SER A 210 8.38 22.03 -11.57
C SER A 210 9.40 22.51 -12.61
N LEU A 211 10.26 21.62 -13.09
CA LEU A 211 11.25 21.86 -14.15
C LEU A 211 10.76 21.44 -15.53
N LEU A 212 9.49 21.01 -15.67
CA LEU A 212 8.92 20.43 -16.89
C LEU A 212 9.70 19.23 -17.44
N ALA A 213 10.47 18.54 -16.58
CA ALA A 213 11.17 17.30 -16.91
C ALA A 213 10.22 16.10 -16.77
N THR A 214 9.22 16.05 -17.62
CA THR A 214 8.14 15.05 -17.54
C THR A 214 8.59 13.62 -17.83
N ASP A 215 9.67 13.45 -18.59
CA ASP A 215 10.37 12.18 -18.78
C ASP A 215 10.87 11.61 -17.45
N VAL A 216 11.46 12.43 -16.59
CA VAL A 216 11.86 12.06 -15.23
C VAL A 216 10.63 11.73 -14.37
N VAL A 217 9.55 12.50 -14.45
CA VAL A 217 8.30 12.18 -13.74
C VAL A 217 7.80 10.78 -14.09
N VAL A 218 7.78 10.43 -15.39
CA VAL A 218 7.35 9.10 -15.86
C VAL A 218 8.31 8.01 -15.36
N VAL A 219 9.63 8.25 -15.33
CA VAL A 219 10.60 7.32 -14.72
C VAL A 219 10.20 6.96 -13.30
N TYR A 220 9.89 7.95 -12.45
CA TYR A 220 9.52 7.71 -11.07
C TYR A 220 8.12 7.05 -10.92
N MET A 221 7.16 7.40 -11.78
CA MET A 221 5.86 6.69 -11.84
C MET A 221 6.05 5.20 -12.16
N LEU A 222 6.86 4.88 -13.18
CA LEU A 222 7.15 3.49 -13.55
C LEU A 222 7.95 2.77 -12.46
N THR A 223 8.88 3.46 -11.80
CA THR A 223 9.58 2.90 -10.63
C THR A 223 8.61 2.50 -9.53
N MET A 224 7.64 3.36 -9.19
CA MET A 224 6.62 3.03 -8.19
C MET A 224 5.76 1.85 -8.61
N ALA A 225 5.35 1.79 -9.87
CA ALA A 225 4.57 0.67 -10.40
C ALA A 225 5.36 -0.66 -10.34
N ALA A 226 6.65 -0.62 -10.67
CA ALA A 226 7.54 -1.78 -10.59
C ALA A 226 7.74 -2.25 -9.14
N LEU A 227 8.00 -1.32 -8.21
CA LEU A 227 8.14 -1.63 -6.79
C LEU A 227 6.85 -2.21 -6.22
N TYR A 228 5.69 -1.62 -6.52
CA TYR A 228 4.40 -2.18 -6.10
C TYR A 228 4.20 -3.60 -6.64
N GLY A 229 4.46 -3.84 -7.93
CA GLY A 229 4.36 -5.16 -8.54
C GLY A 229 5.28 -6.19 -7.86
N LEU A 230 6.50 -5.78 -7.48
CA LEU A 230 7.43 -6.62 -6.73
C LEU A 230 6.86 -7.00 -5.35
N PHE A 231 6.36 -6.01 -4.59
CA PHE A 231 5.78 -6.24 -3.27
C PHE A 231 4.49 -7.07 -3.33
N ASP A 232 3.61 -6.81 -4.29
CA ASP A 232 2.38 -7.61 -4.48
C ASP A 232 2.71 -9.06 -4.82
N THR A 233 3.66 -9.29 -5.72
CA THR A 233 4.10 -10.63 -6.11
C THR A 233 4.74 -11.37 -4.93
N ALA A 234 5.62 -10.71 -4.19
CA ALA A 234 6.23 -11.26 -2.98
C ALA A 234 5.16 -11.60 -1.92
N PHE A 235 4.17 -10.71 -1.75
CA PHE A 235 3.07 -10.93 -0.81
C PHE A 235 2.20 -12.12 -1.21
N VAL A 236 1.80 -12.23 -2.48
CA VAL A 236 1.00 -13.37 -2.99
C VAL A 236 1.73 -14.70 -2.78
N THR A 237 3.04 -14.71 -3.03
CA THR A 237 3.87 -15.89 -2.80
C THR A 237 3.90 -16.26 -1.31
N LEU A 238 4.12 -15.28 -0.44
CA LEU A 238 4.10 -15.46 1.01
C LEU A 238 2.72 -15.94 1.51
N GLN A 239 1.64 -15.32 1.01
CA GLN A 239 0.27 -15.71 1.33
C GLN A 239 -0.01 -17.16 0.96
N GLY A 240 0.41 -17.60 -0.24
CA GLY A 240 0.28 -18.99 -0.68
C GLY A 240 1.03 -19.97 0.23
N TRP A 241 2.21 -19.58 0.73
CA TRP A 241 2.96 -20.37 1.69
C TRP A 241 2.30 -20.41 3.08
N LEU A 242 1.84 -19.26 3.56
CA LEU A 242 1.17 -19.13 4.86
C LEU A 242 -0.17 -19.88 4.93
N LEU A 243 -0.89 -20.00 3.81
CA LEU A 243 -2.23 -20.64 3.77
C LEU A 243 -2.21 -22.08 3.22
N ARG A 244 -1.06 -22.74 3.23
CA ARG A 244 -0.95 -24.13 2.73
C ARG A 244 -1.91 -25.13 3.36
N TRP A 245 -2.35 -24.87 4.60
CA TRP A 245 -3.31 -25.74 5.29
C TRP A 245 -4.75 -25.64 4.75
N LYS A 246 -5.03 -24.68 3.84
CA LYS A 246 -6.35 -24.45 3.28
C LYS A 246 -6.52 -25.08 1.87
N ALA A 247 -5.44 -25.65 1.33
CA ALA A 247 -5.44 -26.29 0.01
C ALA A 247 -5.95 -27.74 0.09
#